data_1f125126e603fe7d9e42d872f1a12774
#
_entry.id   1f125126e603fe7d9e42d872f1a12774
#
_cell.length_a   1.000
_cell.length_b   1.000
_cell.length_c   1.000
_cell.angle_alpha   90.00
_cell.angle_beta   90.00
_cell.angle_gamma   90.00
#
_symmetry.space_group_name_H-M   'P 1'
#
loop_
_entity.id
_entity.type
_entity.pdbx_description
1 polymer ?
#
loop_
_entity_poly.entity_id
_entity_poly.type
_entity_poly.pdbx_seq_one_letter_code
_entity_poly.pdbx_strand_id
1 'polypeptide(L)'
;MIEHSPYTRAAQTAQGLKKYGKKLLLKKIPGILPDDNYRRTAQLLAKTNKPRFLVGHNPHLTGLVALLLGLMAAEEGVCFRKAGLMALERLTLPTDGHPYGRWRLLWYVIPD
;
A
#
# COMPACT_ATOMS: atom_id res chain seq x y z
N MET A 1 8.63 7.20 7.63
CA MET A 1 9.35 5.98 7.24
C MET A 1 8.78 5.44 5.95
N ILE A 2 9.63 5.07 5.02
CA ILE A 2 9.26 4.39 3.78
C ILE A 2 9.53 2.91 3.96
N GLU A 3 8.50 2.08 3.90
CA GLU A 3 8.62 0.63 4.00
C GLU A 3 8.58 0.04 2.58
N HIS A 4 9.53 -0.83 2.25
CA HIS A 4 9.63 -1.37 0.90
C HIS A 4 9.91 -2.87 0.91
N SER A 5 9.55 -3.54 -0.21
CA SER A 5 9.85 -4.95 -0.36
C SER A 5 11.37 -5.17 -0.52
N PRO A 6 11.87 -6.41 -0.30
CA PRO A 6 13.29 -6.71 -0.45
C PRO A 6 13.77 -6.73 -1.91
N TYR A 7 12.88 -6.71 -2.91
CA TYR A 7 13.29 -6.69 -4.30
C TYR A 7 13.99 -5.39 -4.68
N THR A 8 15.00 -5.47 -5.54
CA THR A 8 15.83 -4.35 -5.95
C THR A 8 15.02 -3.18 -6.49
N ARG A 9 13.99 -3.44 -7.31
CA ARG A 9 13.15 -2.37 -7.89
C ARG A 9 12.46 -1.53 -6.81
N ALA A 10 11.90 -2.18 -5.80
CA ALA A 10 11.23 -1.48 -4.72
C ALA A 10 12.23 -0.70 -3.86
N ALA A 11 13.37 -1.28 -3.57
CA ALA A 11 14.43 -0.61 -2.83
C ALA A 11 14.94 0.63 -3.57
N GLN A 12 15.13 0.53 -4.90
CA GLN A 12 15.56 1.67 -5.73
C GLN A 12 14.52 2.78 -5.76
N THR A 13 13.23 2.42 -5.88
CA THR A 13 12.14 3.39 -5.84
C THR A 13 12.10 4.11 -4.50
N ALA A 14 12.25 3.39 -3.39
CA ALA A 14 12.28 3.96 -2.05
C ALA A 14 13.48 4.91 -1.89
N GLN A 15 14.65 4.53 -2.41
CA GLN A 15 15.84 5.40 -2.40
C GLN A 15 15.59 6.69 -3.18
N GLY A 16 14.93 6.61 -4.34
CA GLY A 16 14.58 7.77 -5.12
C GLY A 16 13.66 8.74 -4.38
N LEU A 17 12.70 8.21 -3.64
CA LEU A 17 11.77 9.00 -2.83
C LEU A 17 12.47 9.68 -1.65
N LYS A 18 13.48 9.06 -1.08
CA LYS A 18 14.24 9.62 0.03
C LYS A 18 14.91 10.94 -0.32
N LYS A 19 15.24 11.18 -1.60
CA LYS A 19 15.82 12.45 -2.05
C LYS A 19 14.91 13.65 -1.78
N TYR A 20 13.60 13.43 -1.73
CA TYR A 20 12.61 14.49 -1.51
C TYR A 20 12.22 14.65 -0.04
N GLY A 21 12.66 13.73 0.82
CA GLY A 21 12.39 13.80 2.25
C GLY A 21 13.59 13.33 3.05
N LYS A 22 14.51 14.23 3.37
CA LYS A 22 15.78 13.90 4.04
C LYS A 22 15.60 13.21 5.38
N LYS A 23 14.46 13.40 6.04
CA LYS A 23 14.14 12.77 7.33
C LYS A 23 13.45 11.42 7.18
N LEU A 24 13.15 10.99 5.95
CA LEU A 24 12.50 9.70 5.72
C LEU A 24 13.53 8.58 5.85
N LEU A 25 13.21 7.63 6.70
CA LEU A 25 14.01 6.42 6.86
C LEU A 25 13.47 5.33 5.94
N LEU A 26 14.36 4.49 5.43
CA LEU A 26 14.00 3.33 4.61
C LEU A 26 13.99 2.09 5.49
N LYS A 27 12.98 1.25 5.31
CA LYS A 27 12.88 -0.02 6.03
C LYS A 27 12.45 -1.12 5.08
N LYS A 28 13.30 -2.15 4.94
CA LYS A 28 12.95 -3.37 4.23
C LYS A 28 11.98 -4.16 5.09
N ILE A 29 10.83 -4.54 4.53
CA ILE A 29 9.85 -5.35 5.24
C ILE A 29 9.48 -6.61 4.46
N PRO A 30 9.15 -7.71 5.15
CA PRO A 30 8.62 -8.91 4.50
C PRO A 30 7.12 -8.76 4.22
N GLY A 31 6.56 -9.67 3.45
CA GLY A 31 5.11 -9.80 3.29
C GLY A 31 4.49 -8.94 2.20
N ILE A 32 5.30 -8.19 1.42
CA ILE A 32 4.79 -7.34 0.33
C ILE A 32 5.42 -7.65 -1.02
N LEU A 33 5.88 -8.88 -1.22
CA LEU A 33 6.30 -9.38 -2.53
C LEU A 33 5.08 -9.57 -3.43
N PRO A 34 5.26 -9.66 -4.78
CA PRO A 34 4.13 -9.74 -5.70
C PRO A 34 3.10 -10.83 -5.36
N ASP A 35 3.58 -11.99 -4.91
CA ASP A 35 2.72 -13.15 -4.62
C ASP A 35 2.40 -13.31 -3.13
N ASP A 36 2.78 -12.37 -2.30
CA ASP A 36 2.48 -12.44 -0.88
C ASP A 36 1.01 -12.16 -0.61
N ASN A 37 0.53 -12.64 0.54
CA ASN A 37 -0.86 -12.49 0.93
C ASN A 37 -1.15 -11.05 1.37
N TYR A 38 -1.84 -10.29 0.54
CA TYR A 38 -2.18 -8.89 0.84
C TYR A 38 -3.13 -8.74 2.03
N ARG A 39 -3.82 -9.81 2.46
CA ARG A 39 -4.68 -9.75 3.66
C ARG A 39 -3.86 -9.52 4.93
N ARG A 40 -2.64 -10.04 4.98
CA ARG A 40 -1.72 -9.78 6.10
C ARG A 40 -1.33 -8.31 6.16
N THR A 41 -1.07 -7.70 5.01
CA THR A 41 -0.77 -6.26 4.95
C THR A 41 -1.98 -5.44 5.39
N ALA A 42 -3.18 -5.82 4.95
CA ALA A 42 -4.40 -5.15 5.37
C ALA A 42 -4.60 -5.23 6.90
N GLN A 43 -4.34 -6.39 7.50
CA GLN A 43 -4.41 -6.54 8.95
C GLN A 43 -3.42 -5.62 9.67
N LEU A 44 -2.21 -5.51 9.14
CA LEU A 44 -1.19 -4.63 9.69
C LEU A 44 -1.62 -3.16 9.63
N LEU A 45 -2.13 -2.73 8.48
CA LEU A 45 -2.60 -1.35 8.27
C LEU A 45 -3.83 -1.03 9.14
N ALA A 46 -4.69 -2.02 9.37
CA ALA A 46 -5.89 -1.84 10.19
C ALA A 46 -5.55 -1.46 11.64
N LYS A 47 -4.39 -1.88 12.12
CA LYS A 47 -3.94 -1.65 13.50
C LYS A 47 -3.06 -0.42 13.65
N THR A 48 -2.64 0.20 12.55
CA THR A 48 -1.69 1.31 12.57
C THR A 48 -2.43 2.63 12.72
N ASN A 49 -1.99 3.49 13.63
CA ASN A 49 -2.54 4.83 13.83
C ASN A 49 -1.65 5.94 13.26
N LYS A 50 -0.54 5.58 12.64
CA LYS A 50 0.40 6.52 12.03
C LYS A 50 0.39 6.37 10.52
N PRO A 51 0.64 7.45 9.76
CA PRO A 51 0.79 7.34 8.32
C PRO A 51 1.93 6.38 7.95
N ARG A 52 1.69 5.57 6.92
CA ARG A 52 2.68 4.62 6.42
C ARG A 52 2.84 4.79 4.91
N PHE A 53 4.05 4.63 4.43
CA PHE A 53 4.38 4.69 3.02
C PHE A 53 4.95 3.34 2.60
N LEU A 54 4.21 2.62 1.75
CA LEU A 54 4.60 1.28 1.30
C LEU A 54 5.04 1.32 -0.16
N VAL A 55 6.16 0.70 -0.46
CA VAL A 55 6.66 0.51 -1.83
C VAL A 55 6.74 -0.99 -2.09
N GLY A 56 5.87 -1.46 -2.95
CA GLY A 56 5.75 -2.89 -3.25
C GLY A 56 5.52 -3.14 -4.73
N HIS A 57 4.77 -4.17 -5.03
CA HIS A 57 4.58 -4.69 -6.39
C HIS A 57 3.13 -5.06 -6.65
N ASN A 58 2.74 -5.09 -7.93
CA ASN A 58 1.53 -5.76 -8.35
C ASN A 58 1.82 -7.25 -8.56
N PRO A 59 0.85 -8.13 -8.38
CA PRO A 59 -0.56 -7.86 -8.07
C PRO A 59 -0.85 -7.59 -6.58
N HIS A 60 0.15 -7.65 -5.70
CA HIS A 60 -0.04 -7.48 -4.25
C HIS A 60 -0.70 -6.13 -3.92
N LEU A 61 -0.17 -5.01 -4.45
CA LEU A 61 -0.72 -3.67 -4.18
C LEU A 61 -2.14 -3.51 -4.70
N THR A 62 -2.42 -4.00 -5.91
CA THR A 62 -3.77 -3.95 -6.48
C THR A 62 -4.77 -4.70 -5.61
N GLY A 63 -4.41 -5.91 -5.18
CA GLY A 63 -5.26 -6.69 -4.29
C GLY A 63 -5.48 -6.03 -2.93
N LEU A 64 -4.41 -5.46 -2.38
CA LEU A 64 -4.49 -4.74 -1.11
C LEU A 64 -5.45 -3.55 -1.19
N VAL A 65 -5.31 -2.70 -2.20
CA VAL A 65 -6.18 -1.53 -2.38
C VAL A 65 -7.63 -1.96 -2.55
N ALA A 66 -7.89 -2.96 -3.39
CA ALA A 66 -9.25 -3.47 -3.61
C ALA A 66 -9.86 -3.98 -2.30
N LEU A 67 -9.09 -4.71 -1.50
CA LEU A 67 -9.56 -5.22 -0.22
C LEU A 67 -9.90 -4.09 0.75
N LEU A 68 -9.03 -3.08 0.87
CA LEU A 68 -9.25 -1.94 1.76
C LEU A 68 -10.47 -1.11 1.33
N LEU A 69 -10.69 -0.95 0.03
CA LEU A 69 -11.84 -0.20 -0.51
C LEU A 69 -13.13 -1.03 -0.55
N GLY A 70 -13.07 -2.30 -0.21
CA GLY A 70 -14.25 -3.17 -0.19
C GLY A 70 -14.72 -3.61 -1.57
N LEU A 71 -13.84 -3.67 -2.56
CA LEU A 71 -14.18 -4.10 -3.91
C LEU A 71 -14.15 -5.63 -4.00
N MET A 72 -15.08 -6.19 -4.78
CA MET A 72 -15.20 -7.66 -4.90
C MET A 72 -14.20 -8.26 -5.87
N ALA A 73 -13.80 -7.52 -6.89
CA ALA A 73 -12.85 -7.98 -7.90
C ALA A 73 -11.80 -6.91 -8.14
N ALA A 74 -10.56 -7.20 -7.77
CA ALA A 74 -9.45 -6.24 -7.87
C ALA A 74 -9.21 -5.80 -9.32
N GLU A 75 -9.24 -6.75 -10.25
CA GLU A 75 -8.96 -6.49 -11.67
C GLU A 75 -9.98 -5.57 -12.32
N GLU A 76 -11.19 -5.55 -11.81
CA GLU A 76 -12.27 -4.72 -12.36
C GLU A 76 -12.37 -3.36 -11.68
N GLY A 77 -11.97 -3.29 -10.41
CA GLY A 77 -12.16 -2.09 -9.61
C GLY A 77 -10.94 -1.21 -9.44
N VAL A 78 -9.74 -1.75 -9.66
CA VAL A 78 -8.49 -1.03 -9.41
C VAL A 78 -7.51 -1.23 -10.54
N CYS A 79 -7.02 -0.12 -11.10
CA CYS A 79 -5.93 -0.13 -12.08
C CYS A 79 -4.73 0.61 -11.46
N PHE A 80 -3.91 -0.11 -10.72
CA PHE A 80 -2.73 0.46 -10.08
C PHE A 80 -1.53 0.26 -11.01
N ARG A 81 -1.15 1.32 -11.71
CA ARG A 81 -0.09 1.28 -12.72
C ARG A 81 1.30 1.34 -12.11
N LYS A 82 2.30 0.86 -12.86
CA LYS A 82 3.71 1.01 -12.52
C LYS A 82 4.03 2.46 -12.17
N ALA A 83 4.83 2.64 -11.13
CA ALA A 83 5.23 3.96 -10.63
C ALA A 83 4.05 4.87 -10.25
N GLY A 84 2.83 4.33 -10.18
CA GLY A 84 1.68 5.07 -9.65
C GLY A 84 1.81 5.26 -8.15
N LEU A 85 1.21 6.34 -7.65
CA LEU A 85 1.17 6.65 -6.23
C LEU A 85 -0.28 6.86 -5.81
N MET A 86 -0.70 6.13 -4.80
CA MET A 86 -2.07 6.14 -4.35
C MET A 86 -2.12 6.46 -2.85
N ALA A 87 -2.98 7.38 -2.46
CA ALA A 87 -3.18 7.72 -1.05
C ALA A 87 -4.55 7.26 -0.59
N LEU A 88 -4.57 6.55 0.52
CA LEU A 88 -5.80 6.08 1.15
C LEU A 88 -5.87 6.57 2.59
N GLU A 89 -7.09 6.75 3.06
CA GLU A 89 -7.35 7.16 4.44
C GLU A 89 -8.29 6.16 5.11
N ARG A 90 -7.91 5.72 6.31
CA ARG A 90 -8.79 4.88 7.10
C ARG A 90 -9.84 5.74 7.80
N LEU A 91 -11.10 5.43 7.58
CA LEU A 91 -12.23 6.15 8.15
C LEU A 91 -12.65 5.59 9.50
N THR A 92 -12.56 4.26 9.67
CA THR A 92 -12.97 3.60 10.91
C THR A 92 -11.97 2.51 11.30
N LEU A 93 -11.94 2.18 12.58
CA LEU A 93 -11.26 1.00 13.07
C LEU A 93 -11.99 -0.27 12.59
N PRO A 94 -11.32 -1.44 12.66
CA PRO A 94 -11.97 -2.70 12.29
C PRO A 94 -13.27 -2.94 13.06
N THR A 95 -14.27 -3.48 12.36
CA THR A 95 -15.55 -3.91 12.91
C THR A 95 -15.90 -5.27 12.34
N ASP A 96 -16.98 -5.90 12.83
CA ASP A 96 -17.42 -7.21 12.32
C ASP A 96 -17.76 -7.18 10.83
N GLY A 97 -18.39 -6.09 10.37
CA GLY A 97 -18.73 -5.93 8.95
C GLY A 97 -17.57 -5.44 8.08
N HIS A 98 -16.52 -4.89 8.70
CA HIS A 98 -15.35 -4.35 8.03
C HIS A 98 -14.08 -4.76 8.80
N PRO A 99 -13.58 -5.98 8.61
CA PRO A 99 -12.48 -6.51 9.44
C PRO A 99 -11.17 -5.75 9.31
N TYR A 100 -10.99 -4.95 8.26
CA TYR A 100 -9.80 -4.11 8.08
C TYR A 100 -10.10 -2.62 8.28
N GLY A 101 -11.29 -2.28 8.81
CA GLY A 101 -11.79 -0.92 8.86
C GLY A 101 -12.37 -0.49 7.52
N ARG A 102 -12.91 0.71 7.50
CA ARG A 102 -13.39 1.34 6.27
C ARG A 102 -12.35 2.33 5.78
N TRP A 103 -12.11 2.34 4.47
CA TRP A 103 -11.08 3.18 3.84
C TRP A 103 -11.68 3.93 2.67
N ARG A 104 -11.06 5.06 2.31
CA ARG A 104 -11.39 5.80 1.09
C ARG A 104 -10.12 6.17 0.34
N LEU A 105 -10.24 6.26 -0.97
CA LEU A 105 -9.20 6.75 -1.84
C LEU A 105 -9.21 8.29 -1.80
N LEU A 106 -8.08 8.89 -1.45
CA LEU A 106 -7.95 10.34 -1.47
C LEU A 106 -7.54 10.84 -2.86
N TRP A 107 -6.53 10.21 -3.45
CA TRP A 107 -6.04 10.57 -4.78
C TRP A 107 -5.16 9.46 -5.35
N TYR A 108 -5.00 9.50 -6.66
CA TYR A 108 -4.14 8.58 -7.40
C TYR A 108 -3.42 9.37 -8.49
N VAL A 109 -2.08 9.32 -8.47
CA VAL A 109 -1.21 10.00 -9.44
C VAL A 109 -0.53 8.95 -10.30
N ILE A 110 -0.64 9.10 -11.61
CA ILE A 110 0.02 8.23 -12.59
C ILE A 110 1.12 9.08 -13.25
N PRO A 111 2.34 8.57 -13.35
CA PRO A 111 3.41 9.30 -14.04
C PRO A 111 3.12 9.38 -15.54
N ASP A 112 3.58 10.45 -16.13
CA ASP A 112 3.47 10.67 -17.57
C ASP A 112 4.36 9.74 -18.39
#